data_4156fc6cd24c1892f6ba25b35137eb20
#
_entry.id   4156fc6cd24c1892f6ba25b35137eb20
#
_cell.length_a   1.000
_cell.length_b   1.000
_cell.length_c   1.000
_cell.angle_alpha   90.00
_cell.angle_beta   90.00
_cell.angle_gamma   90.00
#
_symmetry.space_group_name_H-M   'P 1'
#
loop_
_entity.id
_entity.type
_entity.pdbx_description
1 polymer ?
#
loop_
_entity_poly.entity_id
_entity_poly.type
_entity_poly.pdbx_seq_one_letter_code
_entity_poly.pdbx_strand_id
1 'polypeptide(L)'
;MAATSHFRTPFNGYSVKFSPFFADRIAVSASQNFGIVGNGHQYVLRRELNALNNNNTNNNNNNFPHSGPATLPLVEEARFETADGIFDCAWSEESENVLVSASGDGSAKLWDVSRPPFQNPLRSFNEHEAEIYTVSWNPTRKDVFLTASWDDTIKLWNPRENAHTHGSLKTFREHTYCVYAAEWSPHHADVFASVSGDCTLKIWACRKNHSTLSIPAHDFEVLCVDWNKYNDCVVATGSVDRTVKLWDIRNPKKELSVLRGHGYAVRRVKMDPFDEDICYTASYDMTVAMWNWKISNTTSISNTLGLGEGGERGVQPSPLLRQWRHHTEFAVGLDVSVLNRGELASCGWDSSVQVFSNHGPDPLPIL
;
A
#
# COMPACT_ATOMS: atom_id res chain seq x y z
N MET A 1 -20.95 14.92 -0.76
CA MET A 1 -20.59 13.59 -1.29
C MET A 1 -19.12 13.64 -1.63
N ALA A 2 -18.32 12.66 -1.20
CA ALA A 2 -16.90 12.63 -1.52
C ALA A 2 -16.71 12.34 -3.02
N ALA A 3 -15.86 13.13 -3.68
CA ALA A 3 -15.53 12.92 -5.08
C ALA A 3 -14.74 11.62 -5.25
N THR A 4 -15.14 10.80 -6.21
CA THR A 4 -14.34 9.66 -6.66
C THR A 4 -13.59 10.05 -7.92
N SER A 5 -12.36 9.58 -8.09
CA SER A 5 -11.57 9.78 -9.30
C SER A 5 -11.14 8.44 -9.85
N HIS A 6 -11.12 8.31 -11.17
CA HIS A 6 -10.82 7.07 -11.86
C HIS A 6 -9.87 7.31 -13.04
N PHE A 7 -8.93 6.39 -13.23
CA PHE A 7 -8.04 6.34 -14.40
C PHE A 7 -7.89 4.89 -14.88
N ARG A 8 -7.74 4.68 -16.17
CA ARG A 8 -7.42 3.37 -16.75
C ARG A 8 -6.04 3.38 -17.35
N THR A 9 -5.22 2.44 -16.89
CA THR A 9 -3.91 2.15 -17.48
C THR A 9 -4.07 1.08 -18.58
N PRO A 10 -3.19 1.04 -19.58
CA PRO A 10 -3.17 -0.07 -20.55
C PRO A 10 -2.61 -1.37 -19.96
N PHE A 11 -2.00 -1.33 -18.77
CA PHE A 11 -1.35 -2.43 -18.07
C PHE A 11 -2.01 -2.69 -16.72
N ASN A 12 -1.74 -3.86 -16.14
CA ASN A 12 -2.24 -4.24 -14.82
C ASN A 12 -1.60 -3.40 -13.73
N GLY A 13 -2.40 -2.81 -12.84
CA GLY A 13 -1.91 -1.99 -11.73
C GLY A 13 -1.33 -2.84 -10.60
N TYR A 14 -0.14 -2.46 -10.11
CA TYR A 14 0.58 -3.16 -9.05
C TYR A 14 0.75 -2.36 -7.77
N SER A 15 0.98 -1.06 -7.89
CA SER A 15 1.13 -0.16 -6.75
C SER A 15 0.56 1.21 -7.05
N VAL A 16 0.04 1.85 -6.03
CA VAL A 16 -0.37 3.25 -6.05
C VAL A 16 0.16 3.93 -4.78
N LYS A 17 0.67 5.16 -4.91
CA LYS A 17 1.23 5.93 -3.79
C LYS A 17 0.83 7.39 -3.90
N PHE A 18 0.24 7.95 -2.84
CA PHE A 18 0.05 9.38 -2.75
C PHE A 18 1.37 10.12 -2.62
N SER A 19 1.46 11.30 -3.25
CA SER A 19 2.57 12.21 -3.01
C SER A 19 2.52 12.73 -1.57
N PRO A 20 3.65 12.73 -0.85
CA PRO A 20 3.71 13.36 0.49
C PRO A 20 3.72 14.89 0.43
N PHE A 21 3.86 15.49 -0.76
CA PHE A 21 3.93 16.94 -0.94
C PHE A 21 2.68 17.53 -1.58
N PHE A 22 1.98 16.80 -2.46
CA PHE A 22 0.84 17.29 -3.22
C PHE A 22 -0.38 16.39 -3.02
N ALA A 23 -1.45 16.97 -2.49
CA ALA A 23 -2.68 16.23 -2.17
C ALA A 23 -3.45 15.72 -3.42
N ASP A 24 -3.15 16.26 -4.59
CA ASP A 24 -3.78 15.96 -5.87
C ASP A 24 -2.95 15.01 -6.75
N ARG A 25 -1.76 14.57 -6.29
CA ARG A 25 -0.80 13.79 -7.10
C ARG A 25 -0.64 12.38 -6.53
N ILE A 26 -0.67 11.39 -7.43
CA ILE A 26 -0.38 9.98 -7.11
C ILE A 26 0.60 9.39 -8.12
N ALA A 27 1.40 8.42 -7.68
CA ALA A 27 2.22 7.57 -8.55
C ALA A 27 1.57 6.20 -8.69
N VAL A 28 1.64 5.59 -9.87
CA VAL A 28 1.07 4.26 -10.15
C VAL A 28 2.09 3.42 -10.91
N SER A 29 2.38 2.24 -10.38
CA SER A 29 3.21 1.24 -11.05
C SER A 29 2.32 0.23 -11.75
N ALA A 30 2.62 -0.07 -13.00
CA ALA A 30 1.85 -1.01 -13.81
C ALA A 30 2.76 -1.93 -14.64
N SER A 31 2.30 -3.16 -14.84
CA SER A 31 3.04 -4.20 -15.56
C SER A 31 2.16 -4.86 -16.60
N GLN A 32 2.72 -5.13 -17.75
CA GLN A 32 2.06 -5.85 -18.82
C GLN A 32 1.91 -7.34 -18.46
N ASN A 33 0.89 -8.00 -19.02
CA ASN A 33 0.69 -9.46 -18.90
C ASN A 33 0.79 -9.96 -17.45
N PHE A 34 0.14 -9.27 -16.53
CA PHE A 34 0.13 -9.60 -15.10
C PHE A 34 1.54 -9.68 -14.47
N GLY A 35 2.50 -8.89 -14.99
CA GLY A 35 3.87 -8.84 -14.49
C GLY A 35 4.72 -10.09 -14.76
N ILE A 36 4.20 -11.06 -15.53
CA ILE A 36 4.93 -12.31 -15.83
C ILE A 36 5.99 -12.06 -16.90
N VAL A 37 5.66 -11.25 -17.90
CA VAL A 37 6.53 -10.90 -19.03
C VAL A 37 6.04 -9.62 -19.70
N GLY A 38 6.94 -8.81 -20.18
CA GLY A 38 6.65 -7.58 -20.92
C GLY A 38 7.00 -6.32 -20.19
N ASN A 39 6.56 -5.20 -20.72
CA ASN A 39 6.98 -3.87 -20.29
C ASN A 39 6.28 -3.42 -19.00
N GLY A 40 6.89 -2.46 -18.33
CA GLY A 40 6.33 -1.76 -17.21
C GLY A 40 6.16 -0.26 -17.47
N HIS A 41 5.18 0.33 -16.82
CA HIS A 41 4.97 1.77 -16.82
C HIS A 41 4.92 2.30 -15.40
N GLN A 42 5.69 3.38 -15.16
CA GLN A 42 5.55 4.22 -13.97
C GLN A 42 4.78 5.48 -14.37
N TYR A 43 3.57 5.60 -13.89
CA TYR A 43 2.73 6.78 -14.08
C TYR A 43 2.86 7.75 -12.92
N VAL A 44 2.73 9.03 -13.22
CA VAL A 44 2.38 10.06 -12.26
C VAL A 44 1.08 10.69 -12.76
N LEU A 45 0.06 10.65 -11.92
CA LEU A 45 -1.28 11.14 -12.21
C LEU A 45 -1.59 12.32 -11.29
N ARG A 46 -2.32 13.30 -11.83
CA ARG A 46 -2.80 14.45 -11.07
C ARG A 46 -4.31 14.55 -11.18
N ARG A 47 -4.96 14.96 -10.11
CA ARG A 47 -6.40 15.26 -10.08
C ARG A 47 -6.65 16.67 -10.57
N GLU A 48 -7.49 16.84 -11.61
CA GLU A 48 -7.87 18.16 -12.09
C GLU A 48 -8.95 18.80 -11.21
N LEU A 49 -8.56 19.74 -10.36
CA LEU A 49 -9.48 20.50 -9.50
C LEU A 49 -10.34 21.54 -10.27
N ASN A 50 -9.93 21.93 -11.48
CA ASN A 50 -10.57 23.01 -12.25
C ASN A 50 -11.80 22.56 -13.06
N ALA A 51 -12.12 21.26 -13.16
CA ALA A 51 -13.28 20.76 -13.89
C ALA A 51 -14.63 21.23 -13.29
N LEU A 52 -14.65 21.65 -12.03
CA LEU A 52 -15.85 22.14 -11.35
C LEU A 52 -16.19 23.61 -11.69
N ASN A 53 -15.21 24.43 -12.09
CA ASN A 53 -15.42 25.86 -12.35
C ASN A 53 -15.92 26.16 -13.76
N ASN A 54 -15.68 25.28 -14.74
CA ASN A 54 -16.07 25.53 -16.14
C ASN A 54 -17.54 25.21 -16.45
N ASN A 55 -18.25 24.50 -15.58
CA ASN A 55 -19.68 24.20 -15.76
C ASN A 55 -20.63 25.28 -15.24
N ASN A 56 -20.12 26.33 -14.57
CA ASN A 56 -20.96 27.38 -13.97
C ASN A 56 -21.14 28.64 -14.83
N THR A 57 -20.57 28.71 -16.04
CA THR A 57 -20.61 29.98 -16.82
C THR A 57 -21.63 30.00 -17.94
N ASN A 58 -22.36 28.93 -18.26
CA ASN A 58 -23.38 28.96 -19.32
C ASN A 58 -24.57 28.07 -19.02
N ASN A 59 -25.46 28.40 -18.07
CA ASN A 59 -26.87 28.00 -18.19
C ASN A 59 -27.76 28.75 -17.17
N ASN A 60 -28.39 29.80 -17.65
CA ASN A 60 -29.60 30.37 -17.03
C ASN A 60 -30.82 29.52 -17.44
N ASN A 61 -30.94 28.30 -16.93
CA ASN A 61 -32.19 27.55 -16.96
C ASN A 61 -32.37 26.84 -15.63
N ASN A 62 -33.41 27.27 -14.91
CA ASN A 62 -33.87 26.71 -13.62
C ASN A 62 -34.40 25.28 -13.78
N ASN A 63 -33.52 24.31 -13.93
CA ASN A 63 -33.80 22.91 -13.65
C ASN A 63 -32.68 22.40 -12.74
N PHE A 64 -33.02 22.10 -11.48
CA PHE A 64 -32.11 21.47 -10.54
C PHE A 64 -31.68 20.10 -11.11
N PRO A 65 -30.44 19.90 -11.57
CA PRO A 65 -29.96 18.57 -11.85
C PRO A 65 -29.71 17.89 -10.51
N HIS A 66 -30.18 16.67 -10.35
CA HIS A 66 -29.69 15.73 -9.35
C HIS A 66 -28.17 15.57 -9.56
N SER A 67 -27.38 16.37 -8.88
CA SER A 67 -25.93 16.29 -8.95
C SER A 67 -25.50 15.03 -8.21
N GLY A 68 -25.18 13.98 -8.97
CA GLY A 68 -24.38 12.86 -8.48
C GLY A 68 -23.04 13.38 -7.88
N PRO A 69 -22.29 12.56 -7.15
CA PRO A 69 -21.00 12.95 -6.62
C PRO A 69 -20.12 13.47 -7.75
N ALA A 70 -19.54 14.67 -7.56
CA ALA A 70 -18.62 15.25 -8.56
C ALA A 70 -17.41 14.31 -8.70
N THR A 71 -17.24 13.74 -9.90
CA THR A 71 -16.03 12.98 -10.26
C THR A 71 -14.99 13.95 -10.78
N LEU A 72 -13.83 13.98 -10.14
CA LEU A 72 -12.68 14.75 -10.61
C LEU A 72 -11.80 13.82 -11.47
N PRO A 73 -11.50 14.16 -12.73
CA PRO A 73 -10.68 13.31 -13.57
C PRO A 73 -9.25 13.21 -13.02
N LEU A 74 -8.65 12.03 -13.11
CA LEU A 74 -7.22 11.83 -13.01
C LEU A 74 -6.62 11.96 -14.41
N VAL A 75 -5.61 12.80 -14.54
CA VAL A 75 -4.89 13.02 -15.80
C VAL A 75 -3.43 12.60 -15.66
N GLU A 76 -2.85 12.09 -16.75
CA GLU A 76 -1.44 11.73 -16.80
C GLU A 76 -0.58 13.00 -16.81
N GLU A 77 0.25 13.18 -15.77
CA GLU A 77 1.25 14.25 -15.67
C GLU A 77 2.58 13.79 -16.27
N ALA A 78 2.98 12.56 -15.99
CA ALA A 78 4.19 11.94 -16.53
C ALA A 78 4.04 10.42 -16.65
N ARG A 79 4.78 9.84 -17.60
CA ARG A 79 4.92 8.40 -17.78
C ARG A 79 6.34 8.03 -18.12
N PHE A 80 6.86 7.01 -17.45
CA PHE A 80 8.16 6.42 -17.72
C PHE A 80 7.98 4.95 -18.10
N GLU A 81 8.66 4.52 -19.14
CA GLU A 81 8.56 3.15 -19.69
C GLU A 81 9.80 2.34 -19.32
N THR A 82 9.61 1.06 -19.01
CA THR A 82 10.66 0.10 -18.73
C THR A 82 10.47 -1.14 -19.58
N ALA A 83 11.57 -1.84 -19.85
CA ALA A 83 11.55 -3.09 -20.61
C ALA A 83 11.01 -4.27 -19.80
N ASP A 84 10.83 -4.09 -18.47
CA ASP A 84 10.30 -5.11 -17.58
C ASP A 84 9.24 -4.51 -16.64
N GLY A 85 8.40 -5.37 -16.05
CA GLY A 85 7.31 -4.96 -15.19
C GLY A 85 7.76 -4.14 -13.99
N ILE A 86 6.91 -3.19 -13.54
CA ILE A 86 7.13 -2.41 -12.33
C ILE A 86 6.12 -2.84 -11.27
N PHE A 87 6.62 -3.30 -10.11
CA PHE A 87 5.81 -3.90 -9.06
C PHE A 87 5.50 -2.97 -7.89
N ASP A 88 6.35 -1.97 -7.63
CA ASP A 88 6.13 -0.99 -6.57
C ASP A 88 6.81 0.33 -6.89
N CYS A 89 6.43 1.39 -6.17
CA CYS A 89 7.10 2.69 -6.19
C CYS A 89 7.04 3.35 -4.81
N ALA A 90 7.94 4.29 -4.58
CA ALA A 90 7.92 5.16 -3.42
C ALA A 90 8.35 6.57 -3.80
N TRP A 91 7.62 7.57 -3.31
CA TRP A 91 8.04 8.96 -3.43
C TRP A 91 9.25 9.23 -2.56
N SER A 92 10.11 10.11 -3.02
CA SER A 92 11.15 10.70 -2.19
C SER A 92 10.49 11.51 -1.06
N GLU A 93 11.03 11.40 0.13
CA GLU A 93 10.61 12.20 1.29
C GLU A 93 11.36 13.55 1.37
N GLU A 94 12.27 13.79 0.43
CA GLU A 94 13.10 14.98 0.39
C GLU A 94 12.79 15.88 -0.81
N SER A 95 12.42 15.29 -1.95
CA SER A 95 12.18 16.00 -3.21
C SER A 95 10.81 15.68 -3.77
N GLU A 96 10.02 16.72 -3.98
CA GLU A 96 8.63 16.65 -4.42
C GLU A 96 8.41 16.02 -5.81
N ASN A 97 9.45 16.00 -6.65
CA ASN A 97 9.39 15.49 -8.02
C ASN A 97 10.15 14.18 -8.23
N VAL A 98 10.73 13.62 -7.18
CA VAL A 98 11.52 12.41 -7.27
C VAL A 98 10.78 11.21 -6.71
N LEU A 99 10.84 10.08 -7.42
CA LEU A 99 10.35 8.79 -6.97
C LEU A 99 11.29 7.67 -7.38
N VAL A 100 11.19 6.54 -6.71
CA VAL A 100 11.90 5.30 -7.05
C VAL A 100 10.90 4.21 -7.37
N SER A 101 11.21 3.35 -8.36
CA SER A 101 10.41 2.18 -8.72
C SER A 101 11.18 0.88 -8.51
N ALA A 102 10.45 -0.20 -8.24
CA ALA A 102 10.93 -1.57 -8.13
C ALA A 102 10.53 -2.36 -9.38
N SER A 103 11.49 -3.00 -10.04
CA SER A 103 11.30 -3.64 -11.33
C SER A 103 11.56 -5.14 -11.31
N GLY A 104 10.91 -5.86 -12.22
CA GLY A 104 11.07 -7.29 -12.46
C GLY A 104 12.47 -7.68 -12.96
N ASP A 105 13.22 -6.73 -13.52
CA ASP A 105 14.61 -6.93 -13.96
C ASP A 105 15.63 -6.95 -12.79
N GLY A 106 15.17 -6.90 -11.54
CA GLY A 106 16.05 -6.84 -10.36
C GLY A 106 16.66 -5.45 -10.12
N SER A 107 16.19 -4.42 -10.82
CA SER A 107 16.67 -3.05 -10.64
C SER A 107 15.67 -2.16 -9.92
N ALA A 108 16.17 -1.20 -9.13
CA ALA A 108 15.41 -0.04 -8.71
C ALA A 108 15.83 1.16 -9.57
N LYS A 109 14.86 1.97 -9.99
CA LYS A 109 15.10 3.11 -10.88
C LYS A 109 14.61 4.40 -10.24
N LEU A 110 15.44 5.43 -10.24
CA LEU A 110 15.15 6.76 -9.71
C LEU A 110 14.69 7.67 -10.84
N TRP A 111 13.53 8.31 -10.66
CA TRP A 111 12.87 9.15 -11.66
C TRP A 111 12.68 10.57 -11.14
N ASP A 112 12.73 11.54 -12.04
CA ASP A 112 12.41 12.94 -11.76
C ASP A 112 11.31 13.40 -12.71
N VAL A 113 10.12 13.65 -12.15
CA VAL A 113 8.91 14.07 -12.89
C VAL A 113 9.10 15.42 -13.59
N SER A 114 9.97 16.29 -13.07
CA SER A 114 10.24 17.60 -13.66
C SER A 114 11.09 17.52 -14.94
N ARG A 115 11.69 16.36 -15.23
CA ARG A 115 12.53 16.13 -16.40
C ARG A 115 11.81 15.37 -17.49
N PRO A 116 12.12 15.63 -18.75
CA PRO A 116 11.52 14.87 -19.84
C PRO A 116 11.94 13.38 -19.79
N PRO A 117 11.11 12.46 -20.32
CA PRO A 117 11.36 11.01 -20.23
C PRO A 117 12.73 10.56 -20.72
N PHE A 118 13.30 11.20 -21.75
CA PHE A 118 14.61 10.83 -22.29
C PHE A 118 15.80 11.19 -21.38
N GLN A 119 15.59 11.97 -20.30
CA GLN A 119 16.57 12.25 -19.26
C GLN A 119 16.36 11.38 -18.01
N ASN A 120 15.46 10.45 -18.08
CA ASN A 120 15.15 9.48 -17.04
C ASN A 120 15.49 8.05 -17.49
N PRO A 121 15.77 7.10 -16.57
CA PRO A 121 15.90 7.34 -15.13
C PRO A 121 17.15 8.14 -14.78
N LEU A 122 17.10 8.91 -13.68
CA LEU A 122 18.28 9.61 -13.16
C LEU A 122 19.38 8.64 -12.77
N ARG A 123 18.99 7.47 -12.24
CA ARG A 123 19.87 6.41 -11.78
C ARG A 123 19.15 5.07 -11.77
N SER A 124 19.92 4.00 -12.01
CA SER A 124 19.50 2.61 -11.82
C SER A 124 20.40 1.91 -10.81
N PHE A 125 19.81 1.11 -9.92
CA PHE A 125 20.46 0.34 -8.86
C PHE A 125 20.29 -1.14 -9.19
N ASN A 126 21.36 -1.77 -9.69
CA ASN A 126 21.34 -3.12 -10.26
C ASN A 126 22.24 -4.04 -9.44
N GLU A 127 21.70 -4.70 -8.42
CA GLU A 127 22.46 -5.61 -7.56
C GLU A 127 21.63 -6.80 -7.06
N HIS A 128 20.30 -6.74 -7.17
CA HIS A 128 19.46 -7.89 -6.88
C HIS A 128 19.56 -8.91 -8.01
N GLU A 129 19.50 -10.19 -7.64
CA GLU A 129 19.59 -11.34 -8.56
C GLU A 129 18.23 -11.83 -9.04
N ALA A 130 17.15 -11.29 -8.47
CA ALA A 130 15.76 -11.57 -8.83
C ALA A 130 14.92 -10.29 -8.75
N GLU A 131 13.62 -10.41 -9.04
CA GLU A 131 12.66 -9.31 -9.05
C GLU A 131 12.67 -8.53 -7.74
N ILE A 132 12.66 -7.20 -7.81
CA ILE A 132 12.37 -6.33 -6.66
C ILE A 132 10.87 -6.16 -6.55
N TYR A 133 10.31 -6.62 -5.43
CA TYR A 133 8.86 -6.66 -5.25
C TYR A 133 8.29 -5.46 -4.50
N THR A 134 9.09 -4.85 -3.61
CA THR A 134 8.73 -3.59 -2.93
C THR A 134 9.90 -2.67 -2.76
N VAL A 135 9.58 -1.38 -2.65
CA VAL A 135 10.52 -0.31 -2.34
C VAL A 135 9.88 0.61 -1.30
N SER A 136 10.66 1.01 -0.29
CA SER A 136 10.21 1.91 0.77
C SER A 136 11.25 3.00 1.00
N TRP A 137 10.84 4.28 0.88
CA TRP A 137 11.69 5.42 1.19
C TRP A 137 11.63 5.74 2.67
N ASN A 138 12.77 6.07 3.28
CA ASN A 138 12.82 6.35 4.71
C ASN A 138 12.12 7.68 5.04
N PRO A 139 11.03 7.69 5.81
CA PRO A 139 10.28 8.92 6.08
C PRO A 139 10.97 9.85 7.09
N THR A 140 11.89 9.31 7.89
CA THR A 140 12.56 10.05 8.95
C THR A 140 13.92 10.59 8.50
N ARG A 141 14.79 9.73 7.99
CA ARG A 141 16.14 10.11 7.48
C ARG A 141 16.08 10.82 6.14
N LYS A 142 15.15 10.41 5.29
CA LYS A 142 14.90 10.95 3.94
C LYS A 142 15.99 10.75 2.90
N ASP A 143 17.18 10.31 3.29
CA ASP A 143 18.37 10.14 2.44
C ASP A 143 18.64 8.71 1.96
N VAL A 144 17.76 7.76 2.34
CA VAL A 144 17.92 6.34 2.02
C VAL A 144 16.58 5.68 1.68
N PHE A 145 16.63 4.59 0.93
CA PHE A 145 15.49 3.71 0.68
C PHE A 145 15.87 2.23 0.78
N LEU A 146 14.88 1.36 0.99
CA LEU A 146 15.01 -0.10 0.97
C LEU A 146 14.41 -0.68 -0.29
N THR A 147 14.96 -1.81 -0.72
CA THR A 147 14.35 -2.73 -1.68
C THR A 147 14.24 -4.11 -1.07
N ALA A 148 13.13 -4.80 -1.32
CA ALA A 148 12.92 -6.20 -0.96
C ALA A 148 12.71 -7.03 -2.22
N SER A 149 13.40 -8.17 -2.31
CA SER A 149 13.48 -8.96 -3.53
C SER A 149 13.19 -10.45 -3.32
N TRP A 150 12.85 -11.09 -4.41
CA TRP A 150 12.70 -12.54 -4.50
C TRP A 150 14.04 -13.29 -4.46
N ASP A 151 15.18 -12.57 -4.41
CA ASP A 151 16.50 -13.13 -4.11
C ASP A 151 16.74 -13.35 -2.59
N ASP A 152 15.67 -13.34 -1.79
CA ASP A 152 15.65 -13.54 -0.32
C ASP A 152 16.35 -12.42 0.46
N THR A 153 16.69 -11.31 -0.19
CA THR A 153 17.45 -10.21 0.44
C THR A 153 16.68 -8.90 0.48
N ILE A 154 17.13 -8.05 1.41
CA ILE A 154 16.75 -6.64 1.49
C ILE A 154 18.01 -5.82 1.34
N LYS A 155 17.97 -4.77 0.53
CA LYS A 155 19.11 -3.88 0.33
C LYS A 155 18.77 -2.46 0.72
N LEU A 156 19.74 -1.79 1.33
CA LEU A 156 19.70 -0.39 1.73
C LEU A 156 20.49 0.45 0.73
N TRP A 157 19.91 1.53 0.24
CA TRP A 157 20.48 2.39 -0.78
C TRP A 157 20.49 3.84 -0.36
N ASN A 158 21.52 4.58 -0.85
CA ASN A 158 21.52 6.03 -0.84
C ASN A 158 21.41 6.56 -2.28
N PRO A 159 20.34 7.29 -2.64
CA PRO A 159 20.16 7.81 -3.99
C PRO A 159 21.22 8.84 -4.41
N ARG A 160 21.97 9.41 -3.47
CA ARG A 160 22.98 10.46 -3.72
C ARG A 160 24.40 9.96 -3.79
N GLU A 161 24.68 8.72 -3.40
CA GLU A 161 26.05 8.20 -3.47
C GLU A 161 26.58 8.20 -4.89
N ASN A 162 27.83 8.67 -5.04
CA ASN A 162 28.47 8.84 -6.34
C ASN A 162 28.47 7.53 -7.15
N ALA A 163 28.26 7.64 -8.46
CA ALA A 163 28.22 6.55 -9.43
C ALA A 163 29.46 5.63 -9.47
N HIS A 164 30.52 5.95 -8.71
CA HIS A 164 31.75 5.17 -8.61
C HIS A 164 31.72 4.09 -7.51
N THR A 165 30.74 4.14 -6.57
CA THR A 165 30.50 3.08 -5.56
C THR A 165 29.17 2.44 -5.87
N HIS A 166 29.14 1.53 -6.86
CA HIS A 166 27.93 0.98 -7.48
C HIS A 166 27.20 -0.06 -6.63
N GLY A 167 27.26 -0.02 -5.31
CA GLY A 167 26.66 -1.04 -4.47
C GLY A 167 25.62 -0.50 -3.48
N SER A 168 24.85 -1.41 -2.92
CA SER A 168 24.01 -1.13 -1.76
C SER A 168 24.87 -0.76 -0.55
N LEU A 169 24.38 0.16 0.28
CA LEU A 169 25.05 0.49 1.56
C LEU A 169 25.12 -0.73 2.47
N LYS A 170 24.11 -1.59 2.37
CA LYS A 170 24.00 -2.82 3.15
C LYS A 170 23.02 -3.80 2.53
N THR A 171 23.35 -5.09 2.64
CA THR A 171 22.46 -6.19 2.32
C THR A 171 22.10 -6.96 3.60
N PHE A 172 20.82 -7.22 3.81
CA PHE A 172 20.29 -8.01 4.91
C PHE A 172 19.85 -9.38 4.38
N ARG A 173 20.47 -10.47 4.90
CA ARG A 173 20.27 -11.85 4.46
C ARG A 173 19.96 -12.72 5.66
N GLU A 174 18.68 -13.00 5.89
CA GLU A 174 18.24 -13.87 6.98
C GLU A 174 16.88 -14.52 6.69
N HIS A 175 16.13 -13.97 5.74
CA HIS A 175 14.97 -14.66 5.18
C HIS A 175 15.45 -15.87 4.35
N THR A 176 14.65 -16.94 4.37
CA THR A 176 14.94 -18.18 3.67
C THR A 176 14.06 -18.41 2.45
N TYR A 177 13.28 -17.41 2.08
CA TYR A 177 12.43 -17.38 0.91
C TYR A 177 12.14 -15.94 0.50
N CYS A 178 11.54 -15.73 -0.68
CA CYS A 178 11.23 -14.41 -1.27
C CYS A 178 10.79 -13.38 -0.25
N VAL A 179 11.43 -12.21 -0.23
CA VAL A 179 11.00 -11.09 0.62
C VAL A 179 9.96 -10.28 -0.13
N TYR A 180 8.72 -10.34 0.35
CA TYR A 180 7.60 -9.67 -0.32
C TYR A 180 7.44 -8.21 0.04
N ALA A 181 7.84 -7.80 1.26
CA ALA A 181 7.81 -6.39 1.64
C ALA A 181 8.86 -6.05 2.71
N ALA A 182 9.37 -4.83 2.65
CA ALA A 182 10.16 -4.20 3.70
C ALA A 182 9.68 -2.75 3.85
N GLU A 183 9.33 -2.36 5.10
CA GLU A 183 8.71 -1.07 5.39
C GLU A 183 9.40 -0.40 6.59
N TRP A 184 9.79 0.87 6.42
CA TRP A 184 10.40 1.66 7.47
C TRP A 184 9.45 1.93 8.62
N SER A 185 9.98 1.92 9.85
CA SER A 185 9.28 2.49 10.99
C SER A 185 9.10 4.00 10.81
N PRO A 186 7.90 4.55 10.96
CA PRO A 186 7.69 5.98 10.93
C PRO A 186 8.20 6.69 12.19
N HIS A 187 8.54 5.91 13.24
CA HIS A 187 8.96 6.43 14.54
C HIS A 187 10.48 6.38 14.74
N HIS A 188 11.15 5.42 14.11
CA HIS A 188 12.58 5.14 14.34
C HIS A 188 13.36 5.12 13.02
N ALA A 189 14.25 6.07 12.85
CA ALA A 189 15.00 6.32 11.62
C ALA A 189 15.84 5.12 11.11
N ASP A 190 16.29 4.24 12.02
CA ASP A 190 17.18 3.12 11.71
C ASP A 190 16.46 1.74 11.81
N VAL A 191 15.12 1.73 11.99
CA VAL A 191 14.35 0.49 12.18
C VAL A 191 13.41 0.26 11.00
N PHE A 192 13.32 -0.99 10.55
CA PHE A 192 12.34 -1.42 9.56
C PHE A 192 11.82 -2.83 9.86
N ALA A 193 10.68 -3.17 9.29
CA ALA A 193 10.08 -4.50 9.31
C ALA A 193 10.17 -5.12 7.92
N SER A 194 10.30 -6.46 7.85
CA SER A 194 10.18 -7.20 6.61
C SER A 194 9.35 -8.46 6.77
N VAL A 195 8.74 -8.90 5.67
CA VAL A 195 7.91 -10.10 5.60
C VAL A 195 8.25 -10.91 4.36
N SER A 196 8.11 -12.23 4.49
CA SER A 196 8.61 -13.16 3.50
C SER A 196 7.67 -14.37 3.30
N GLY A 197 7.90 -15.08 2.20
CA GLY A 197 7.34 -16.41 1.95
C GLY A 197 7.81 -17.47 2.95
N ASP A 198 8.83 -17.18 3.76
CA ASP A 198 9.22 -18.03 4.90
C ASP A 198 8.26 -17.92 6.10
N CYS A 199 7.11 -17.26 5.93
CA CYS A 199 6.03 -17.09 6.90
C CYS A 199 6.42 -16.23 8.11
N THR A 200 7.55 -15.51 8.06
CA THR A 200 8.03 -14.71 9.19
C THR A 200 7.88 -13.21 8.96
N LEU A 201 7.69 -12.51 10.09
CA LEU A 201 7.90 -11.07 10.24
C LEU A 201 9.22 -10.87 10.98
N LYS A 202 10.12 -10.07 10.40
CA LYS A 202 11.40 -9.72 11.03
C LYS A 202 11.48 -8.21 11.26
N ILE A 203 12.04 -7.84 12.41
CA ILE A 203 12.34 -6.45 12.76
C ILE A 203 13.86 -6.26 12.73
N TRP A 204 14.30 -5.20 12.09
CA TRP A 204 15.70 -4.91 11.83
C TRP A 204 16.10 -3.57 12.41
N ALA A 205 17.36 -3.49 12.80
CA ALA A 205 18.05 -2.22 13.03
C ALA A 205 19.22 -2.11 12.04
N CYS A 206 19.28 -1.02 11.27
CA CYS A 206 20.27 -0.86 10.19
C CYS A 206 21.73 -1.06 10.61
N ARG A 207 22.03 -0.83 11.89
CA ARG A 207 23.39 -0.99 12.45
C ARG A 207 23.77 -2.45 12.73
N LYS A 208 22.77 -3.36 12.77
CA LYS A 208 23.00 -4.79 13.07
C LYS A 208 22.97 -5.62 11.78
N ASN A 209 23.75 -6.68 11.76
CA ASN A 209 23.81 -7.61 10.61
C ASN A 209 22.73 -8.70 10.65
N HIS A 210 21.97 -8.78 11.74
CA HIS A 210 20.90 -9.76 11.97
C HIS A 210 19.63 -9.04 12.44
N SER A 211 18.50 -9.68 12.26
CA SER A 211 17.22 -9.18 12.76
C SER A 211 17.26 -9.07 14.31
N THR A 212 16.62 -8.05 14.83
CA THR A 212 16.46 -7.88 16.30
C THR A 212 15.35 -8.73 16.86
N LEU A 213 14.39 -9.10 16.00
CA LEU A 213 13.25 -9.93 16.33
C LEU A 213 12.82 -10.70 15.07
N SER A 214 12.46 -11.97 15.25
CA SER A 214 11.83 -12.79 14.23
C SER A 214 10.58 -13.46 14.81
N ILE A 215 9.44 -13.28 14.15
CA ILE A 215 8.13 -13.79 14.56
C ILE A 215 7.62 -14.73 13.48
N PRO A 216 7.28 -16.01 13.77
CA PRO A 216 6.48 -16.82 12.87
C PRO A 216 5.06 -16.24 12.83
N ALA A 217 4.82 -15.38 11.82
CA ALA A 217 3.66 -14.51 11.82
C ALA A 217 2.39 -15.22 11.33
N HIS A 218 2.50 -16.02 10.28
CA HIS A 218 1.38 -16.68 9.64
C HIS A 218 1.71 -18.14 9.30
N ASP A 219 0.68 -18.93 8.99
CA ASP A 219 0.84 -20.33 8.56
C ASP A 219 1.20 -20.44 7.07
N PHE A 220 1.07 -19.33 6.32
CA PHE A 220 1.39 -19.20 4.91
C PHE A 220 2.20 -17.92 4.69
N GLU A 221 2.65 -17.72 3.44
CA GLU A 221 3.46 -16.58 3.01
C GLU A 221 2.86 -15.25 3.47
N VAL A 222 3.72 -14.36 3.94
CA VAL A 222 3.35 -13.01 4.39
C VAL A 222 3.68 -12.03 3.28
N LEU A 223 2.65 -11.38 2.73
CA LEU A 223 2.77 -10.58 1.51
C LEU A 223 2.96 -9.09 1.76
N CYS A 224 2.52 -8.58 2.91
CA CYS A 224 2.58 -7.16 3.21
C CYS A 224 2.74 -6.87 4.70
N VAL A 225 3.30 -5.71 4.99
CA VAL A 225 3.53 -5.20 6.34
C VAL A 225 3.34 -3.69 6.35
N ASP A 226 2.81 -3.14 7.45
CA ASP A 226 2.81 -1.71 7.73
C ASP A 226 2.86 -1.44 9.24
N TRP A 227 3.41 -0.29 9.61
CA TRP A 227 3.53 0.16 10.99
C TRP A 227 2.34 1.01 11.40
N ASN A 228 1.89 0.85 12.66
CA ASN A 228 0.96 1.80 13.24
C ASN A 228 1.63 3.18 13.36
N LYS A 229 0.86 4.23 13.02
CA LYS A 229 1.41 5.60 12.94
C LYS A 229 1.43 6.33 14.29
N TYR A 230 0.81 5.72 15.32
CA TYR A 230 0.70 6.27 16.67
C TYR A 230 1.48 5.44 17.70
N ASN A 231 1.48 4.12 17.54
CA ASN A 231 2.17 3.20 18.44
C ASN A 231 3.38 2.57 17.73
N ASP A 232 4.57 2.92 18.17
CA ASP A 232 5.86 2.50 17.61
C ASP A 232 6.15 0.99 17.75
N CYS A 233 5.34 0.31 18.56
CA CYS A 233 5.49 -1.13 18.82
C CYS A 233 4.46 -1.99 18.10
N VAL A 234 3.51 -1.40 17.35
CA VAL A 234 2.45 -2.15 16.66
C VAL A 234 2.72 -2.24 15.16
N VAL A 235 2.67 -3.48 14.64
CA VAL A 235 2.87 -3.82 13.23
C VAL A 235 1.72 -4.67 12.74
N ALA A 236 1.20 -4.37 11.55
CA ALA A 236 0.20 -5.16 10.84
C ALA A 236 0.85 -5.99 9.73
N THR A 237 0.42 -7.23 9.57
CA THR A 237 0.85 -8.15 8.50
C THR A 237 -0.35 -8.74 7.78
N GLY A 238 -0.26 -8.90 6.45
CA GLY A 238 -1.28 -9.57 5.63
C GLY A 238 -0.68 -10.76 4.88
N SER A 239 -1.45 -11.83 4.74
CA SER A 239 -0.95 -13.14 4.30
C SER A 239 -1.86 -13.81 3.26
N VAL A 240 -1.28 -14.81 2.61
CA VAL A 240 -1.96 -15.81 1.77
C VAL A 240 -3.01 -16.60 2.57
N ASP A 241 -2.87 -16.70 3.90
CA ASP A 241 -3.87 -17.32 4.80
C ASP A 241 -5.19 -16.51 4.90
N ARG A 242 -5.32 -15.41 4.15
CA ARG A 242 -6.51 -14.53 4.06
C ARG A 242 -6.76 -13.70 5.31
N THR A 243 -5.79 -13.64 6.23
CA THR A 243 -5.92 -12.88 7.47
C THR A 243 -4.98 -11.68 7.50
N VAL A 244 -5.37 -10.70 8.31
CA VAL A 244 -4.46 -9.65 8.79
C VAL A 244 -4.23 -9.89 10.27
N LYS A 245 -2.99 -9.88 10.69
CA LYS A 245 -2.61 -9.99 12.10
C LYS A 245 -1.89 -8.74 12.57
N LEU A 246 -2.20 -8.30 13.78
CA LEU A 246 -1.57 -7.17 14.45
C LEU A 246 -0.66 -7.72 15.55
N TRP A 247 0.56 -7.19 15.63
CA TRP A 247 1.62 -7.64 16.51
C TRP A 247 2.12 -6.53 17.42
N ASP A 248 2.31 -6.79 18.72
CA ASP A 248 3.13 -5.96 19.59
C ASP A 248 4.55 -6.56 19.61
N ILE A 249 5.52 -5.86 19.04
CA ILE A 249 6.90 -6.34 18.93
C ILE A 249 7.60 -6.50 20.31
N ARG A 250 7.04 -5.94 21.37
CA ARG A 250 7.51 -6.13 22.76
C ARG A 250 7.02 -7.46 23.35
N ASN A 251 5.88 -7.96 22.87
CA ASN A 251 5.29 -9.23 23.27
C ASN A 251 4.87 -10.07 22.06
N PRO A 252 5.82 -10.59 21.29
CA PRO A 252 5.56 -11.22 19.99
C PRO A 252 5.01 -12.64 20.08
N LYS A 253 4.74 -13.16 21.28
CA LYS A 253 4.30 -14.55 21.50
C LYS A 253 2.86 -14.79 21.03
N LYS A 254 2.07 -13.74 20.92
CA LYS A 254 0.67 -13.80 20.51
C LYS A 254 0.30 -12.51 19.76
N GLU A 255 -0.50 -12.68 18.74
CA GLU A 255 -1.11 -11.57 18.02
C GLU A 255 -2.04 -10.73 18.92
N LEU A 256 -2.04 -9.40 18.73
CA LEU A 256 -2.97 -8.47 19.38
C LEU A 256 -4.39 -8.65 18.82
N SER A 257 -4.49 -8.84 17.51
CA SER A 257 -5.76 -9.00 16.79
C SER A 257 -5.57 -9.81 15.53
N VAL A 258 -6.62 -10.53 15.14
CA VAL A 258 -6.70 -11.26 13.86
C VAL A 258 -7.97 -10.83 13.13
N LEU A 259 -7.79 -10.18 11.98
CA LEU A 259 -8.90 -9.74 11.12
C LEU A 259 -9.17 -10.82 10.07
N ARG A 260 -10.42 -11.26 10.02
CA ARG A 260 -10.91 -12.31 9.11
C ARG A 260 -12.10 -11.80 8.33
N GLY A 261 -12.17 -12.08 7.03
CA GLY A 261 -13.27 -11.65 6.17
C GLY A 261 -12.92 -11.60 4.69
N HIS A 262 -11.62 -11.55 4.34
CA HIS A 262 -11.21 -11.71 2.95
C HIS A 262 -11.37 -13.16 2.48
N GLY A 263 -11.81 -13.31 1.22
CA GLY A 263 -11.98 -14.62 0.56
C GLY A 263 -10.67 -15.19 0.00
N TYR A 264 -9.69 -14.33 -0.27
CA TYR A 264 -8.38 -14.66 -0.84
C TYR A 264 -7.25 -13.93 -0.11
N ALA A 265 -6.00 -14.11 -0.59
CA ALA A 265 -4.80 -13.53 -0.01
C ALA A 265 -4.90 -12.01 0.17
N VAL A 266 -4.40 -11.52 1.30
CA VAL A 266 -4.29 -10.09 1.58
C VAL A 266 -2.99 -9.56 0.99
N ARG A 267 -3.09 -8.76 -0.07
CA ARG A 267 -1.92 -8.29 -0.84
C ARG A 267 -1.30 -7.01 -0.29
N ARG A 268 -2.11 -6.11 0.27
CA ARG A 268 -1.63 -4.86 0.92
C ARG A 268 -2.38 -4.63 2.22
N VAL A 269 -1.66 -4.07 3.18
CA VAL A 269 -2.22 -3.50 4.41
C VAL A 269 -1.66 -2.09 4.59
N LYS A 270 -2.48 -1.15 5.03
CA LYS A 270 -2.09 0.21 5.37
C LYS A 270 -2.79 0.63 6.67
N MET A 271 -1.99 1.07 7.64
CA MET A 271 -2.50 1.66 8.87
C MET A 271 -2.90 3.11 8.60
N ASP A 272 -4.03 3.54 9.15
CA ASP A 272 -4.55 4.89 8.94
C ASP A 272 -3.61 5.93 9.59
N PRO A 273 -3.23 7.01 8.87
CA PRO A 273 -2.39 8.06 9.43
C PRO A 273 -3.12 9.03 10.38
N PHE A 274 -4.46 8.97 10.47
CA PHE A 274 -5.29 9.88 11.27
C PHE A 274 -6.07 9.18 12.39
N ASP A 275 -6.08 7.83 12.41
CA ASP A 275 -6.79 7.03 13.40
C ASP A 275 -5.98 5.77 13.75
N GLU A 276 -5.57 5.66 15.03
CA GLU A 276 -4.70 4.58 15.48
C GLU A 276 -5.34 3.18 15.39
N ASP A 277 -6.69 3.11 15.38
CA ASP A 277 -7.46 1.89 15.45
C ASP A 277 -7.87 1.35 14.09
N ILE A 278 -7.66 2.15 13.04
CA ILE A 278 -8.11 1.82 11.70
C ILE A 278 -6.96 1.30 10.83
N CYS A 279 -7.27 0.30 10.03
CA CYS A 279 -6.42 -0.13 8.92
C CYS A 279 -7.25 -0.47 7.69
N TYR A 280 -6.58 -0.46 6.54
CA TYR A 280 -7.15 -0.77 5.24
C TYR A 280 -6.39 -1.92 4.60
N THR A 281 -7.09 -2.71 3.81
CA THR A 281 -6.51 -3.87 3.11
C THR A 281 -6.98 -3.94 1.67
N ALA A 282 -6.11 -4.42 0.77
CA ALA A 282 -6.48 -4.84 -0.56
C ALA A 282 -6.19 -6.33 -0.71
N SER A 283 -7.10 -7.05 -1.37
CA SER A 283 -7.03 -8.50 -1.48
C SER A 283 -7.29 -9.00 -2.90
N TYR A 284 -6.78 -10.19 -3.18
CA TYR A 284 -7.08 -10.94 -4.41
C TYR A 284 -8.55 -11.37 -4.51
N ASP A 285 -9.38 -11.09 -3.50
CA ASP A 285 -10.84 -11.23 -3.60
C ASP A 285 -11.51 -10.01 -4.29
N MET A 286 -10.71 -9.15 -4.97
CA MET A 286 -11.16 -7.98 -5.73
C MET A 286 -11.70 -6.84 -4.85
N THR A 287 -11.46 -6.91 -3.54
CA THR A 287 -12.00 -5.94 -2.60
C THR A 287 -10.92 -5.13 -1.89
N VAL A 288 -11.31 -3.91 -1.50
CA VAL A 288 -10.63 -3.10 -0.51
C VAL A 288 -11.51 -3.05 0.73
N ALA A 289 -10.92 -3.21 1.91
CA ALA A 289 -11.67 -3.25 3.16
C ALA A 289 -11.10 -2.30 4.21
N MET A 290 -11.98 -1.76 5.07
CA MET A 290 -11.66 -0.92 6.22
C MET A 290 -11.99 -1.66 7.49
N TRP A 291 -11.07 -1.69 8.43
CA TRP A 291 -11.18 -2.44 9.67
C TRP A 291 -10.90 -1.55 10.88
N ASN A 292 -11.61 -1.82 11.99
CA ASN A 292 -11.15 -1.41 13.31
C ASN A 292 -10.53 -2.63 14.01
N TRP A 293 -9.21 -2.63 14.15
CA TRP A 293 -8.46 -3.78 14.64
C TRP A 293 -8.54 -3.97 16.15
N LYS A 294 -9.02 -2.97 16.91
CA LYS A 294 -9.27 -3.10 18.38
C LYS A 294 -10.61 -3.78 18.69
N ILE A 295 -11.52 -3.88 17.72
CA ILE A 295 -12.75 -4.62 17.90
C ILE A 295 -12.44 -6.13 17.83
N SER A 296 -12.64 -6.82 18.95
CA SER A 296 -12.40 -8.26 19.04
C SER A 296 -13.49 -9.07 18.35
N ASN A 297 -13.10 -10.04 17.52
CA ASN A 297 -13.97 -11.12 17.05
C ASN A 297 -14.24 -12.20 18.13
N THR A 298 -14.14 -11.86 19.43
CA THR A 298 -14.45 -12.82 20.48
C THR A 298 -15.96 -13.10 20.53
N THR A 299 -16.41 -14.04 19.70
CA THR A 299 -17.52 -14.89 20.05
C THR A 299 -17.07 -15.73 21.25
N SER A 300 -17.10 -15.16 22.45
CA SER A 300 -17.26 -15.96 23.65
C SER A 300 -18.60 -16.64 23.52
N ILE A 301 -18.59 -17.92 23.12
CA ILE A 301 -19.68 -18.84 23.38
C ILE A 301 -19.76 -18.96 24.90
N SER A 302 -20.38 -17.97 25.55
CA SER A 302 -20.89 -18.15 26.88
C SER A 302 -22.17 -18.98 26.71
N ASN A 303 -22.01 -20.31 26.69
CA ASN A 303 -23.06 -21.24 27.04
C ASN A 303 -23.47 -20.99 28.49
N THR A 304 -24.23 -19.93 28.72
CA THR A 304 -24.98 -19.79 29.93
C THR A 304 -26.43 -20.13 29.56
N LEU A 305 -26.85 -21.34 29.86
CA LEU A 305 -28.24 -21.72 29.98
C LEU A 305 -28.92 -20.73 30.93
N GLY A 306 -29.63 -19.76 30.36
CA GLY A 306 -30.46 -18.81 31.06
C GLY A 306 -31.64 -18.47 30.17
N LEU A 307 -32.77 -19.15 30.40
CA LEU A 307 -34.08 -18.80 29.88
C LEU A 307 -34.44 -17.39 30.35
N GLY A 308 -34.51 -16.44 29.43
CA GLY A 308 -35.01 -15.08 29.62
C GLY A 308 -35.55 -14.55 28.31
N GLU A 309 -36.86 -14.49 28.20
CA GLU A 309 -37.61 -13.95 27.07
C GLU A 309 -37.37 -12.44 26.94
N GLY A 310 -37.15 -11.96 25.69
CA GLY A 310 -37.39 -10.57 25.29
C GLY A 310 -36.21 -9.59 25.42
N GLY A 311 -35.05 -9.89 24.85
CA GLY A 311 -34.00 -8.91 24.66
C GLY A 311 -33.66 -8.74 23.16
N GLU A 312 -33.68 -7.51 22.65
CA GLU A 312 -33.14 -7.16 21.34
C GLU A 312 -31.75 -7.77 21.22
N ARG A 313 -31.51 -8.58 20.20
CA ARG A 313 -30.15 -9.09 19.89
C ARG A 313 -29.30 -7.91 19.48
N GLY A 314 -28.56 -7.34 20.42
CA GLY A 314 -27.56 -6.34 20.14
C GLY A 314 -26.60 -6.90 19.09
N VAL A 315 -26.53 -6.24 17.93
CA VAL A 315 -25.57 -6.58 16.87
C VAL A 315 -24.17 -6.42 17.47
N GLN A 316 -23.41 -7.52 17.58
CA GLN A 316 -22.03 -7.47 18.03
C GLN A 316 -21.23 -6.65 17.02
N PRO A 317 -20.40 -5.68 17.48
CA PRO A 317 -19.62 -4.86 16.57
C PRO A 317 -18.64 -5.76 15.78
N SER A 318 -18.68 -5.63 14.45
CA SER A 318 -17.75 -6.31 13.55
C SER A 318 -16.47 -5.49 13.43
N PRO A 319 -15.28 -6.11 13.40
CA PRO A 319 -14.05 -5.42 13.06
C PRO A 319 -14.04 -4.91 11.61
N LEU A 320 -14.74 -5.56 10.68
CA LEU A 320 -14.96 -5.08 9.33
C LEU A 320 -16.00 -3.96 9.35
N LEU A 321 -15.53 -2.72 9.09
CA LEU A 321 -16.37 -1.53 9.07
C LEU A 321 -16.95 -1.27 7.70
N ARG A 322 -16.16 -1.51 6.63
CA ARG A 322 -16.57 -1.22 5.26
C ARG A 322 -15.80 -2.08 4.26
N GLN A 323 -16.42 -2.38 3.12
CA GLN A 323 -15.79 -3.09 2.01
C GLN A 323 -16.20 -2.46 0.68
N TRP A 324 -15.22 -2.15 -0.17
CA TRP A 324 -15.43 -1.64 -1.53
C TRP A 324 -15.17 -2.75 -2.54
N ARG A 325 -16.05 -2.85 -3.54
CA ARG A 325 -16.03 -3.86 -4.61
C ARG A 325 -15.99 -3.20 -5.98
N HIS A 326 -15.09 -2.26 -6.17
CA HIS A 326 -14.97 -1.50 -7.41
C HIS A 326 -13.96 -2.10 -8.38
N HIS A 327 -13.16 -3.08 -7.95
CA HIS A 327 -12.28 -3.84 -8.84
C HIS A 327 -12.99 -5.07 -9.38
N THR A 328 -12.70 -5.43 -10.67
CA THR A 328 -13.23 -6.62 -11.35
C THR A 328 -12.20 -7.73 -11.46
N GLU A 329 -10.96 -7.46 -11.06
CA GLU A 329 -9.84 -8.37 -10.91
C GLU A 329 -9.12 -8.08 -9.59
N PHE A 330 -8.03 -8.77 -9.28
CA PHE A 330 -7.30 -8.65 -8.03
C PHE A 330 -6.97 -7.20 -7.68
N ALA A 331 -7.40 -6.76 -6.50
CA ALA A 331 -6.98 -5.49 -5.92
C ALA A 331 -5.58 -5.66 -5.32
N VAL A 332 -4.58 -4.99 -5.91
CA VAL A 332 -3.16 -5.23 -5.62
C VAL A 332 -2.51 -4.06 -4.91
N GLY A 333 -2.72 -2.86 -5.43
CA GLY A 333 -2.18 -1.63 -4.85
C GLY A 333 -3.19 -0.93 -3.94
N LEU A 334 -2.70 -0.39 -2.84
CA LEU A 334 -3.49 0.39 -1.87
C LEU A 334 -2.57 1.39 -1.19
N ASP A 335 -3.06 2.62 -1.05
CA ASP A 335 -2.43 3.64 -0.23
C ASP A 335 -3.46 4.56 0.42
N VAL A 336 -3.04 5.25 1.49
CA VAL A 336 -3.86 6.20 2.25
C VAL A 336 -3.17 7.56 2.22
N SER A 337 -3.92 8.60 1.89
CA SER A 337 -3.38 9.96 1.86
C SER A 337 -2.97 10.42 3.26
N VAL A 338 -1.76 10.95 3.37
CA VAL A 338 -1.27 11.61 4.60
C VAL A 338 -1.65 13.08 4.67
N LEU A 339 -2.14 13.65 3.55
CA LEU A 339 -2.54 15.06 3.44
C LEU A 339 -4.04 15.24 3.55
N ASN A 340 -4.84 14.27 3.09
CA ASN A 340 -6.29 14.32 3.09
C ASN A 340 -6.86 13.19 3.94
N ARG A 341 -7.45 13.51 5.09
CA ARG A 341 -8.05 12.52 5.99
C ARG A 341 -9.13 11.69 5.28
N GLY A 342 -8.99 10.36 5.38
CA GLY A 342 -9.97 9.42 4.87
C GLY A 342 -9.97 9.25 3.35
N GLU A 343 -8.97 9.76 2.65
CA GLU A 343 -8.79 9.55 1.22
C GLU A 343 -7.88 8.35 0.95
N LEU A 344 -8.36 7.47 0.07
CA LEU A 344 -7.71 6.23 -0.32
C LEU A 344 -7.48 6.18 -1.83
N ALA A 345 -6.43 5.48 -2.23
CA ALA A 345 -6.21 5.10 -3.61
C ALA A 345 -6.00 3.59 -3.71
N SER A 346 -6.58 2.96 -4.73
CA SER A 346 -6.34 1.56 -5.05
C SER A 346 -6.12 1.35 -6.53
N CYS A 347 -5.39 0.30 -6.88
CA CYS A 347 -5.25 -0.17 -8.25
C CYS A 347 -5.28 -1.70 -8.30
N GLY A 348 -5.62 -2.25 -9.45
CA GLY A 348 -5.77 -3.69 -9.61
C GLY A 348 -5.39 -4.20 -10.99
N TRP A 349 -5.46 -5.51 -11.12
CA TRP A 349 -5.18 -6.20 -12.38
C TRP A 349 -6.25 -5.97 -13.44
N ASP A 350 -7.39 -5.36 -13.09
CA ASP A 350 -8.40 -4.84 -14.01
C ASP A 350 -7.97 -3.56 -14.74
N SER A 351 -6.71 -3.16 -14.58
CA SER A 351 -6.13 -1.94 -15.18
C SER A 351 -6.80 -0.65 -14.70
N SER A 352 -7.51 -0.69 -13.59
CA SER A 352 -8.16 0.48 -13.00
C SER A 352 -7.38 1.07 -11.84
N VAL A 353 -7.39 2.39 -11.73
CA VAL A 353 -6.91 3.18 -10.60
C VAL A 353 -8.09 3.96 -10.06
N GLN A 354 -8.35 3.85 -8.77
CA GLN A 354 -9.46 4.51 -8.09
C GLN A 354 -8.92 5.39 -6.96
N VAL A 355 -9.41 6.63 -6.86
CA VAL A 355 -9.22 7.48 -5.66
C VAL A 355 -10.60 7.77 -5.09
N PHE A 356 -10.80 7.46 -3.82
CA PHE A 356 -12.11 7.50 -3.16
C PHE A 356 -11.97 7.84 -1.68
N SER A 357 -13.10 8.14 -1.02
CA SER A 357 -13.12 8.49 0.40
C SER A 357 -13.75 7.39 1.25
N ASN A 358 -13.24 7.21 2.46
CA ASN A 358 -13.84 6.33 3.47
C ASN A 358 -15.15 6.91 4.07
N HIS A 359 -15.46 8.20 3.82
CA HIS A 359 -16.70 8.87 4.22
C HIS A 359 -17.78 8.88 3.12
N GLY A 360 -17.57 8.22 1.99
CA GLY A 360 -18.53 8.10 0.89
C GLY A 360 -19.85 7.37 1.30
N PRO A 361 -20.88 7.36 0.43
CA PRO A 361 -22.10 6.60 0.69
C PRO A 361 -21.74 5.12 0.94
N ASP A 362 -22.53 4.47 1.80
CA ASP A 362 -22.28 3.07 2.12
C ASP A 362 -22.20 2.22 0.84
N PRO A 363 -21.17 1.37 0.71
CA PRO A 363 -21.19 0.36 -0.33
C PRO A 363 -22.46 -0.50 -0.14
N LEU A 364 -23.03 -0.94 -1.27
CA LEU A 364 -24.26 -1.78 -1.27
C LEU A 364 -24.17 -2.88 -0.20
N PRO A 365 -25.28 -3.18 0.49
CA PRO A 365 -25.29 -4.20 1.55
C PRO A 365 -24.70 -5.51 1.01
N ILE A 366 -23.90 -6.13 1.84
CA ILE A 366 -23.31 -7.45 1.58
C ILE A 366 -24.48 -8.44 1.54
N LEU A 367 -24.82 -8.95 0.35
CA LEU A 367 -25.78 -10.06 0.18
C LEU A 367 -25.11 -11.38 0.55
#